data_17414deb06a4faabc1ddb1bf4a43a246
#
_entry.id   17414deb06a4faabc1ddb1bf4a43a246
#
_cell.length_a   1.000
_cell.length_b   1.000
_cell.length_c   1.000
_cell.angle_alpha   90.00
_cell.angle_beta   90.00
_cell.angle_gamma   90.00
#
_symmetry.space_group_name_H-M   'P 1'
#
loop_
_entity.id
_entity.type
_entity.pdbx_description
1 polymer ?
#
loop_
_entity_poly.entity_id
_entity_poly.type
_entity_poly.pdbx_seq_one_letter_code
_entity_poly.pdbx_strand_id
1 'polypeptide(L)'
;MCGIAGYMVQEGAPDTGPMDRMLETLAHRGPDGQARASVGGASLGHVRLAIIDLETGNQPFVSQHGTALIANGEVYNFVELRDDLGGEKFSTNSDCEPPLRLFDLNGKGYAEKLRGMYAIAITEAGGENLHLSRDPFGIKPLYYTSVSGGIAFTSEPQALIKAGFIEPEVRIESRHDLLQHQFTRGAETIYQGVY
;
A
#
# COMPACT_ATOMS: atom_id res chain seq x y z
N MET A 1 10.08 0.02 9.58
CA MET A 1 8.66 0.18 9.14
C MET A 1 8.47 -0.63 7.87
N CYS A 2 7.34 -1.28 7.72
CA CYS A 2 7.03 -1.98 6.47
C CYS A 2 7.06 -1.06 5.24
N GLY A 3 7.09 -1.63 4.06
CA GLY A 3 6.90 -0.93 2.79
C GLY A 3 5.87 -1.65 1.93
N ILE A 4 5.06 -0.86 1.24
CA ILE A 4 4.11 -1.36 0.25
C ILE A 4 4.43 -0.77 -1.12
N ALA A 5 4.18 -1.56 -2.14
CA ALA A 5 4.30 -1.15 -3.53
C ALA A 5 3.27 -1.89 -4.38
N GLY A 6 2.84 -1.29 -5.47
CA GLY A 6 1.95 -1.97 -6.39
C GLY A 6 1.66 -1.14 -7.62
N TYR A 7 1.06 -1.79 -8.59
CA TYR A 7 0.53 -1.14 -9.79
C TYR A 7 -0.60 -1.97 -10.37
N MET A 8 -1.45 -1.31 -11.12
CA MET A 8 -2.56 -1.91 -11.82
C MET A 8 -2.53 -1.43 -13.28
N VAL A 9 -2.72 -2.38 -14.20
CA VAL A 9 -2.87 -2.14 -15.63
C VAL A 9 -4.24 -2.57 -16.09
N GLN A 10 -4.81 -1.84 -17.05
CA GLN A 10 -6.17 -2.13 -17.54
C GLN A 10 -6.24 -3.38 -18.42
N GLU A 11 -5.17 -3.72 -19.11
CA GLU A 11 -5.13 -4.86 -20.04
C GLU A 11 -3.94 -5.77 -19.77
N GLY A 12 -4.19 -7.07 -19.75
CA GLY A 12 -3.17 -8.09 -19.60
C GLY A 12 -2.75 -8.37 -18.17
N ALA A 13 -1.82 -9.29 -18.00
CA ALA A 13 -1.14 -9.55 -16.74
C ALA A 13 0.00 -8.53 -16.54
N PRO A 14 0.17 -8.00 -15.33
CA PRO A 14 1.26 -7.07 -15.06
C PRO A 14 2.63 -7.75 -15.22
N ASP A 15 3.57 -7.06 -15.88
CA ASP A 15 4.98 -7.50 -15.93
C ASP A 15 5.55 -7.54 -14.51
N THR A 16 6.29 -8.58 -14.16
CA THR A 16 6.84 -8.77 -12.80
C THR A 16 8.12 -7.96 -12.55
N GLY A 17 8.83 -7.55 -13.58
CA GLY A 17 10.11 -6.84 -13.47
C GLY A 17 10.03 -5.51 -12.70
N PRO A 18 9.04 -4.65 -12.93
CA PRO A 18 8.84 -3.45 -12.12
C PRO A 18 8.64 -3.75 -10.65
N MET A 19 7.87 -4.77 -10.28
CA MET A 19 7.64 -5.14 -8.87
C MET A 19 8.94 -5.58 -8.19
N ASP A 20 9.76 -6.37 -8.85
CA ASP A 20 11.03 -6.82 -8.28
C ASP A 20 11.93 -5.62 -7.94
N ARG A 21 12.05 -4.65 -8.84
CA ARG A 21 12.81 -3.40 -8.60
C ARG A 21 12.23 -2.54 -7.49
N MET A 22 10.88 -2.49 -7.35
CA MET A 22 10.22 -1.76 -6.27
C MET A 22 10.51 -2.41 -4.93
N LEU A 23 10.38 -3.72 -4.81
CA LEU A 23 10.63 -4.47 -3.57
C LEU A 23 12.10 -4.39 -3.15
N GLU A 24 13.04 -4.52 -4.09
CA GLU A 24 14.46 -4.32 -3.83
C GLU A 24 14.75 -2.92 -3.27
N THR A 25 14.16 -1.90 -3.86
CA THR A 25 14.32 -0.50 -3.41
C THR A 25 13.77 -0.30 -2.00
N LEU A 26 12.69 -0.99 -1.63
CA LEU A 26 12.03 -0.88 -0.33
C LEU A 26 12.61 -1.83 0.74
N ALA A 27 13.55 -2.71 0.40
CA ALA A 27 14.04 -3.78 1.30
C ALA A 27 14.54 -3.26 2.67
N HIS A 28 15.13 -2.07 2.70
CA HIS A 28 15.59 -1.41 3.93
C HIS A 28 14.46 -1.11 4.93
N ARG A 29 13.22 -1.00 4.46
CA ARG A 29 12.04 -0.76 5.31
C ARG A 29 11.55 -2.03 6.02
N GLY A 30 11.73 -3.19 5.38
CA GLY A 30 11.19 -4.44 5.89
C GLY A 30 12.18 -5.61 5.67
N PRO A 31 13.19 -5.72 6.54
CA PRO A 31 14.25 -6.73 6.38
C PRO A 31 13.81 -8.15 6.73
N ASP A 32 12.65 -8.33 7.40
CA ASP A 32 12.22 -9.61 7.93
C ASP A 32 11.51 -10.50 6.91
N GLY A 33 11.15 -9.93 5.75
CA GLY A 33 10.53 -10.69 4.67
C GLY A 33 9.98 -9.81 3.55
N GLN A 34 9.80 -10.44 2.39
CA GLN A 34 9.10 -9.83 1.27
C GLN A 34 8.19 -10.83 0.61
N ALA A 35 7.06 -10.35 0.10
CA ALA A 35 6.12 -11.15 -0.67
C ALA A 35 5.36 -10.30 -1.68
N ARG A 36 4.77 -10.99 -2.65
CA ARG A 36 3.93 -10.37 -3.69
C ARG A 36 2.73 -11.25 -4.03
N ALA A 37 1.68 -10.62 -4.54
CA ALA A 37 0.55 -11.28 -5.15
C ALA A 37 0.12 -10.53 -6.41
N SER A 38 -0.40 -11.28 -7.38
CA SER A 38 -1.05 -10.72 -8.56
C SER A 38 -2.50 -11.15 -8.58
N VAL A 39 -3.42 -10.19 -8.78
CA VAL A 39 -4.86 -10.42 -8.87
C VAL A 39 -5.36 -9.68 -10.10
N GLY A 40 -5.74 -10.40 -11.14
CA GLY A 40 -6.11 -9.80 -12.43
C GLY A 40 -5.02 -8.87 -12.96
N GLY A 41 -5.36 -7.62 -13.26
CA GLY A 41 -4.45 -6.58 -13.71
C GLY A 41 -3.61 -5.91 -12.61
N ALA A 42 -3.80 -6.28 -11.33
CA ALA A 42 -3.11 -5.69 -10.19
C ALA A 42 -1.92 -6.55 -9.72
N SER A 43 -0.82 -5.88 -9.38
CA SER A 43 0.34 -6.48 -8.71
C SER A 43 0.57 -5.74 -7.39
N LEU A 44 0.63 -6.50 -6.29
CA LEU A 44 0.83 -6.00 -4.93
C LEU A 44 2.10 -6.58 -4.35
N GLY A 45 2.93 -5.76 -3.71
CA GLY A 45 4.18 -6.14 -3.07
C GLY A 45 4.33 -5.56 -1.68
N HIS A 46 4.87 -6.34 -0.77
CA HIS A 46 5.07 -5.98 0.63
C HIS A 46 6.47 -6.37 1.10
N VAL A 47 7.15 -5.45 1.80
CA VAL A 47 8.35 -5.74 2.57
C VAL A 47 8.04 -5.57 4.06
N ARG A 48 8.38 -6.57 4.85
CA ARG A 48 7.93 -6.71 6.24
C ARG A 48 8.99 -6.35 7.26
N LEU A 49 8.64 -5.47 8.19
CA LEU A 49 9.23 -5.39 9.52
C LEU A 49 8.25 -6.02 10.50
N ALA A 50 8.59 -7.16 11.08
CA ALA A 50 7.72 -7.94 11.94
C ALA A 50 7.69 -7.33 13.34
N ILE A 51 6.55 -6.74 13.74
CA ILE A 51 6.33 -6.14 15.07
C ILE A 51 5.15 -6.84 15.76
N ILE A 52 3.99 -6.88 15.10
CA ILE A 52 2.79 -7.58 15.58
C ILE A 52 2.66 -8.86 14.77
N ASP A 53 2.32 -9.98 15.44
CA ASP A 53 2.17 -11.30 14.85
C ASP A 53 3.41 -11.75 14.06
N LEU A 54 4.46 -12.10 14.74
CA LEU A 54 5.75 -12.47 14.16
C LEU A 54 5.68 -13.68 13.21
N GLU A 55 4.73 -14.60 13.45
CA GLU A 55 4.65 -15.89 12.75
C GLU A 55 3.68 -15.87 11.56
N THR A 56 2.46 -15.34 11.74
CA THR A 56 1.38 -15.48 10.75
C THR A 56 1.04 -14.19 10.00
N GLY A 57 1.53 -13.02 10.44
CA GLY A 57 1.22 -11.70 9.89
C GLY A 57 1.87 -11.36 8.53
N ASN A 58 2.22 -12.37 7.72
CA ASN A 58 2.77 -12.14 6.39
C ASN A 58 1.68 -11.62 5.43
N GLN A 59 2.04 -10.62 4.66
CA GLN A 59 1.19 -10.01 3.65
C GLN A 59 1.74 -10.33 2.24
N PRO A 60 0.91 -10.30 1.16
CA PRO A 60 -0.49 -9.86 1.10
C PRO A 60 -1.48 -10.79 1.81
N PHE A 61 -2.49 -10.22 2.50
CA PHE A 61 -3.65 -10.98 2.96
C PHE A 61 -4.62 -11.17 1.80
N VAL A 62 -5.17 -12.37 1.67
CA VAL A 62 -6.15 -12.69 0.63
C VAL A 62 -7.40 -13.27 1.28
N SER A 63 -8.56 -12.66 1.00
CA SER A 63 -9.84 -13.16 1.51
C SER A 63 -10.33 -14.35 0.71
N GLN A 64 -11.29 -15.08 1.28
CA GLN A 64 -11.98 -16.17 0.58
C GLN A 64 -12.73 -15.72 -0.70
N HIS A 65 -12.97 -14.42 -0.84
CA HIS A 65 -13.61 -13.83 -2.02
C HIS A 65 -12.59 -13.40 -3.09
N GLY A 66 -11.28 -13.56 -2.83
CA GLY A 66 -10.21 -13.18 -3.76
C GLY A 66 -9.78 -11.72 -3.67
N THR A 67 -10.32 -10.94 -2.73
CA THR A 67 -9.84 -9.59 -2.41
C THR A 67 -8.46 -9.71 -1.76
N ALA A 68 -7.50 -8.90 -2.20
CA ALA A 68 -6.15 -8.89 -1.62
C ALA A 68 -5.80 -7.53 -1.02
N LEU A 69 -5.10 -7.54 0.13
CA LEU A 69 -4.70 -6.35 0.88
C LEU A 69 -3.22 -6.41 1.22
N ILE A 70 -2.56 -5.25 1.09
CA ILE A 70 -1.27 -4.95 1.70
C ILE A 70 -1.35 -3.66 2.50
N ALA A 71 -0.63 -3.60 3.61
CA ALA A 71 -0.63 -2.46 4.52
C ALA A 71 0.77 -2.17 5.09
N ASN A 72 1.10 -0.90 5.19
CA ASN A 72 2.17 -0.40 6.04
C ASN A 72 1.52 0.43 7.14
N GLY A 73 1.36 -0.12 8.34
CA GLY A 73 0.63 0.58 9.38
C GLY A 73 0.53 -0.18 10.69
N GLU A 74 -0.24 0.42 11.58
CA GLU A 74 -0.74 -0.15 12.83
C GLU A 74 -2.19 0.30 13.02
N VAL A 75 -3.11 -0.65 13.08
CA VAL A 75 -4.53 -0.42 13.32
C VAL A 75 -4.81 -0.56 14.81
N TYR A 76 -4.91 0.55 15.52
CA TYR A 76 -4.96 0.57 16.99
C TYR A 76 -6.21 -0.09 17.58
N ASN A 77 -7.33 -0.05 16.88
CA ASN A 77 -8.58 -0.66 17.31
C ASN A 77 -8.81 -2.06 16.72
N PHE A 78 -7.74 -2.78 16.36
CA PHE A 78 -7.87 -4.10 15.73
C PHE A 78 -8.53 -5.14 16.64
N VAL A 79 -8.37 -5.04 17.96
CA VAL A 79 -8.99 -5.96 18.92
C VAL A 79 -10.51 -5.80 18.90
N GLU A 80 -11.00 -4.57 19.02
CA GLU A 80 -12.43 -4.26 18.96
C GLU A 80 -13.04 -4.67 17.61
N LEU A 81 -12.32 -4.40 16.50
CA LEU A 81 -12.75 -4.80 15.16
C LEU A 81 -12.83 -6.31 15.00
N ARG A 82 -11.90 -7.06 15.60
CA ARG A 82 -11.95 -8.53 15.61
C ARG A 82 -13.16 -9.06 16.36
N ASP A 83 -13.45 -8.49 17.53
CA ASP A 83 -14.61 -8.88 18.34
C ASP A 83 -15.92 -8.61 17.58
N ASP A 84 -16.07 -7.43 17.01
CA ASP A 84 -17.25 -7.02 16.21
C ASP A 84 -17.45 -7.89 14.96
N LEU A 85 -16.37 -8.33 14.33
CA LEU A 85 -16.40 -9.14 13.11
C LEU A 85 -16.47 -10.64 13.37
N GLY A 86 -16.43 -11.06 14.63
CA GLY A 86 -16.44 -12.47 15.05
C GLY A 86 -15.06 -13.12 14.93
N GLY A 87 -14.31 -13.09 16.01
CA GLY A 87 -12.87 -13.39 16.14
C GLY A 87 -12.34 -14.67 15.49
N GLU A 88 -13.16 -15.71 15.34
CA GLU A 88 -12.76 -17.00 14.75
C GLU A 88 -12.57 -16.94 13.20
N LYS A 89 -12.86 -15.80 12.57
CA LYS A 89 -12.84 -15.64 11.10
C LYS A 89 -11.52 -15.11 10.56
N PHE A 90 -10.53 -14.91 11.39
CA PHE A 90 -9.23 -14.37 10.99
C PHE A 90 -8.20 -15.49 10.81
N SER A 91 -7.35 -15.34 9.80
CA SER A 91 -6.30 -16.31 9.48
C SER A 91 -5.02 -16.04 10.25
N THR A 92 -4.84 -14.79 10.73
CA THR A 92 -3.64 -14.31 11.41
C THR A 92 -4.01 -13.57 12.70
N ASN A 93 -3.02 -13.20 13.50
CA ASN A 93 -3.19 -12.30 14.63
C ASN A 93 -2.78 -10.86 14.30
N SER A 94 -2.50 -10.56 13.03
CA SER A 94 -2.10 -9.24 12.59
C SER A 94 -3.22 -8.20 12.79
N ASP A 95 -2.83 -7.02 13.24
CA ASP A 95 -3.67 -5.83 13.33
C ASP A 95 -4.12 -5.31 11.96
N CYS A 96 -3.38 -5.66 10.90
CA CYS A 96 -3.66 -5.23 9.53
C CYS A 96 -4.58 -6.19 8.75
N GLU A 97 -5.04 -7.31 9.31
CA GLU A 97 -6.01 -8.20 8.66
C GLU A 97 -7.47 -7.70 8.78
N PRO A 98 -7.94 -7.12 9.92
CA PRO A 98 -9.31 -6.64 10.04
C PRO A 98 -9.78 -5.67 8.93
N PRO A 99 -8.96 -4.74 8.41
CA PRO A 99 -9.31 -3.91 7.26
C PRO A 99 -9.77 -4.69 6.02
N LEU A 100 -9.19 -5.87 5.73
CA LEU A 100 -9.63 -6.71 4.63
C LEU A 100 -11.06 -7.22 4.82
N ARG A 101 -11.38 -7.69 6.02
CA ARG A 101 -12.74 -8.15 6.36
C ARG A 101 -13.76 -7.02 6.35
N LEU A 102 -13.37 -5.85 6.85
CA LEU A 102 -14.22 -4.66 6.78
C LEU A 102 -14.50 -4.26 5.34
N PHE A 103 -13.48 -4.36 4.45
CA PHE A 103 -13.66 -4.05 3.04
C PHE A 103 -14.61 -5.06 2.36
N ASP A 104 -14.47 -6.34 2.62
CA ASP A 104 -15.41 -7.38 2.10
C ASP A 104 -16.87 -7.10 2.51
N LEU A 105 -17.10 -6.50 3.70
CA LEU A 105 -18.44 -6.22 4.22
C LEU A 105 -18.98 -4.84 3.84
N ASN A 106 -18.14 -3.82 3.84
CA ASN A 106 -18.56 -2.41 3.73
C ASN A 106 -18.03 -1.71 2.45
N GLY A 107 -17.25 -2.40 1.63
CA GLY A 107 -16.60 -1.78 0.47
C GLY A 107 -15.73 -0.59 0.88
N LYS A 108 -15.76 0.49 0.12
CA LYS A 108 -14.95 1.70 0.32
C LYS A 108 -15.11 2.37 1.69
N GLY A 109 -16.23 2.16 2.38
CA GLY A 109 -16.50 2.72 3.72
C GLY A 109 -15.68 2.06 4.85
N TYR A 110 -14.90 1.04 4.58
CA TYR A 110 -14.12 0.32 5.58
C TYR A 110 -13.18 1.23 6.38
N ALA A 111 -12.54 2.20 5.71
CA ALA A 111 -11.55 3.07 6.31
C ALA A 111 -12.10 4.01 7.37
N GLU A 112 -13.39 4.34 7.33
CA GLU A 112 -14.08 5.17 8.33
C GLU A 112 -14.11 4.52 9.72
N LYS A 113 -13.99 3.19 9.76
CA LYS A 113 -13.98 2.42 11.01
C LYS A 113 -12.58 2.23 11.61
N LEU A 114 -11.53 2.61 10.88
CA LEU A 114 -10.16 2.42 11.32
C LEU A 114 -9.68 3.55 12.23
N ARG A 115 -9.03 3.19 13.31
CA ARG A 115 -8.21 4.09 14.13
C ARG A 115 -6.78 3.58 14.09
N GLY A 116 -5.85 4.44 13.67
CA GLY A 116 -4.45 4.04 13.54
C GLY A 116 -3.66 4.92 12.60
N MET A 117 -2.46 4.47 12.30
CA MET A 117 -1.56 5.05 11.32
C MET A 117 -1.34 4.02 10.21
N TYR A 118 -1.74 4.32 8.98
CA TYR A 118 -1.71 3.34 7.91
C TYR A 118 -1.59 3.92 6.50
N ALA A 119 -0.99 3.15 5.63
CA ALA A 119 -1.12 3.21 4.18
C ALA A 119 -1.57 1.81 3.73
N ILE A 120 -2.72 1.71 3.12
CA ILE A 120 -3.37 0.44 2.74
C ILE A 120 -3.65 0.45 1.25
N ALA A 121 -3.38 -0.66 0.59
CA ALA A 121 -3.81 -0.92 -0.77
C ALA A 121 -4.63 -2.21 -0.82
N ILE A 122 -5.81 -2.14 -1.45
CA ILE A 122 -6.72 -3.27 -1.62
C ILE A 122 -7.07 -3.41 -3.09
N THR A 123 -6.94 -4.61 -3.64
CA THR A 123 -7.51 -4.97 -4.94
C THR A 123 -8.69 -5.89 -4.77
N GLU A 124 -9.79 -5.61 -5.48
CA GLU A 124 -10.96 -6.48 -5.52
C GLU A 124 -10.66 -7.79 -6.25
N ALA A 125 -11.48 -8.80 -5.99
CA ALA A 125 -11.46 -10.07 -6.73
C ALA A 125 -11.56 -9.78 -8.25
N GLY A 126 -10.66 -10.37 -9.03
CA GLY A 126 -10.55 -10.05 -10.46
C GLY A 126 -9.57 -8.95 -10.82
N GLY A 127 -9.17 -8.08 -9.85
CA GLY A 127 -8.14 -7.06 -10.05
C GLY A 127 -8.55 -5.90 -10.95
N GLU A 128 -9.86 -5.61 -11.06
CA GLU A 128 -10.39 -4.52 -11.87
C GLU A 128 -10.35 -3.16 -11.13
N ASN A 129 -10.36 -3.19 -9.81
CA ASN A 129 -10.34 -2.01 -8.96
C ASN A 129 -9.22 -2.10 -7.94
N LEU A 130 -8.51 -0.98 -7.78
CA LEU A 130 -7.49 -0.78 -6.76
C LEU A 130 -7.90 0.40 -5.87
N HIS A 131 -7.96 0.15 -4.57
CA HIS A 131 -8.30 1.14 -3.54
C HIS A 131 -7.06 1.47 -2.74
N LEU A 132 -6.72 2.76 -2.67
CA LEU A 132 -5.64 3.27 -1.84
C LEU A 132 -6.22 4.09 -0.69
N SER A 133 -5.80 3.82 0.53
CA SER A 133 -6.22 4.55 1.72
C SER A 133 -5.02 4.94 2.56
N ARG A 134 -5.06 6.15 3.11
CA ARG A 134 -4.02 6.67 4.00
C ARG A 134 -4.67 7.24 5.25
N ASP A 135 -3.99 7.12 6.39
CA ASP A 135 -4.49 7.68 7.63
C ASP A 135 -4.71 9.21 7.54
N PRO A 136 -5.66 9.76 8.30
CA PRO A 136 -6.05 11.19 8.19
C PRO A 136 -4.90 12.17 8.44
N PHE A 137 -3.85 11.77 9.16
CA PHE A 137 -2.69 12.61 9.46
C PHE A 137 -1.52 12.37 8.51
N GLY A 138 -1.63 11.39 7.59
CA GLY A 138 -0.56 11.05 6.67
C GLY A 138 0.72 10.53 7.35
N ILE A 139 0.59 9.87 8.51
CA ILE A 139 1.73 9.37 9.29
C ILE A 139 2.49 8.30 8.49
N LYS A 140 1.77 7.40 7.81
CA LYS A 140 2.41 6.45 6.91
C LYS A 140 2.50 7.01 5.49
N PRO A 141 3.68 6.94 4.86
CA PRO A 141 3.86 7.47 3.51
C PRO A 141 3.12 6.60 2.48
N LEU A 142 2.49 7.26 1.53
CA LEU A 142 1.87 6.66 0.36
C LEU A 142 2.00 7.64 -0.81
N TYR A 143 2.67 7.21 -1.87
CA TYR A 143 2.89 7.97 -3.10
C TYR A 143 2.29 7.21 -4.27
N TYR A 144 1.76 7.93 -5.25
CA TYR A 144 1.22 7.31 -6.45
C TYR A 144 1.49 8.16 -7.70
N THR A 145 1.44 7.52 -8.86
CA THR A 145 1.56 8.15 -10.17
C THR A 145 0.63 7.46 -11.16
N SER A 146 0.16 8.22 -12.14
CA SER A 146 -0.54 7.65 -13.30
C SER A 146 0.47 7.02 -14.25
N VAL A 147 0.17 5.81 -14.71
CA VAL A 147 0.96 5.10 -15.72
C VAL A 147 0.08 4.79 -16.92
N SER A 148 0.67 4.38 -18.05
CA SER A 148 -0.11 4.02 -19.23
C SER A 148 -1.13 2.93 -18.90
N GLY A 149 -2.41 3.26 -18.99
CA GLY A 149 -3.51 2.35 -18.72
C GLY A 149 -3.71 1.98 -17.23
N GLY A 150 -3.22 2.80 -16.27
CA GLY A 150 -3.41 2.47 -14.88
C GLY A 150 -2.76 3.40 -13.86
N ILE A 151 -2.37 2.83 -12.72
CA ILE A 151 -1.76 3.54 -11.60
C ILE A 151 -0.64 2.70 -10.99
N ALA A 152 0.41 3.35 -10.49
CA ALA A 152 1.43 2.75 -9.65
C ALA A 152 1.53 3.50 -8.31
N PHE A 153 1.82 2.79 -7.22
CA PHE A 153 1.92 3.34 -5.87
C PHE A 153 3.03 2.69 -5.06
N THR A 154 3.50 3.39 -4.04
CA THR A 154 4.59 2.92 -3.18
C THR A 154 4.68 3.71 -1.87
N SER A 155 5.40 3.14 -0.90
CA SER A 155 5.78 3.84 0.33
C SER A 155 6.91 4.87 0.13
N GLU A 156 7.71 4.79 -0.94
CA GLU A 156 8.82 5.71 -1.22
C GLU A 156 8.91 6.00 -2.72
N PRO A 157 8.95 7.28 -3.15
CA PRO A 157 8.91 7.62 -4.58
C PRO A 157 10.09 7.08 -5.38
N GLN A 158 11.24 6.80 -4.73
CA GLN A 158 12.40 6.18 -5.37
C GLN A 158 12.08 4.81 -5.99
N ALA A 159 11.12 4.08 -5.41
CA ALA A 159 10.70 2.81 -5.97
C ALA A 159 9.96 2.96 -7.31
N LEU A 160 9.20 4.06 -7.51
CA LEU A 160 8.58 4.38 -8.82
C LEU A 160 9.64 4.70 -9.87
N ILE A 161 10.70 5.44 -9.50
CA ILE A 161 11.82 5.76 -10.40
C ILE A 161 12.56 4.48 -10.81
N LYS A 162 12.94 3.66 -9.82
CA LYS A 162 13.65 2.40 -10.07
C LYS A 162 12.84 1.39 -10.89
N ALA A 163 11.53 1.40 -10.71
CA ALA A 163 10.62 0.59 -11.51
C ALA A 163 10.48 1.08 -12.97
N GLY A 164 10.85 2.33 -13.26
CA GLY A 164 10.71 2.94 -14.59
C GLY A 164 9.31 3.51 -14.83
N PHE A 165 8.53 3.77 -13.79
CA PHE A 165 7.21 4.38 -13.91
C PHE A 165 7.26 5.89 -14.04
N ILE A 166 8.32 6.53 -13.55
CA ILE A 166 8.57 7.97 -13.66
C ILE A 166 10.04 8.25 -13.90
N GLU A 167 10.33 9.38 -14.54
CA GLU A 167 11.67 9.94 -14.60
C GLU A 167 11.97 10.76 -13.34
N PRO A 168 13.24 10.87 -12.90
CA PRO A 168 13.62 11.62 -11.70
C PRO A 168 13.62 13.14 -11.96
N GLU A 169 12.56 13.65 -12.57
CA GLU A 169 12.42 15.08 -12.87
C GLU A 169 11.90 15.83 -11.66
N VAL A 170 12.66 16.84 -11.23
CA VAL A 170 12.34 17.65 -10.06
C VAL A 170 11.42 18.80 -10.45
N ARG A 171 10.28 18.92 -9.76
CA ARG A 171 9.40 20.09 -9.90
C ARG A 171 10.07 21.35 -9.39
N ILE A 172 10.11 22.38 -10.24
CA ILE A 172 10.75 23.68 -9.90
C ILE A 172 10.01 24.34 -8.72
N GLU A 173 8.69 24.28 -8.68
CA GLU A 173 7.84 24.86 -7.63
C GLU A 173 8.13 24.22 -6.27
N SER A 174 8.35 22.92 -6.23
CA SER A 174 8.65 22.18 -5.00
C SER A 174 10.01 22.55 -4.39
N ARG A 175 10.95 23.06 -5.20
CA ARG A 175 12.24 23.52 -4.70
C ARG A 175 12.10 24.69 -3.71
N HIS A 176 11.18 25.61 -3.96
CA HIS A 176 10.91 26.72 -3.07
C HIS A 176 10.34 26.24 -1.72
N ASP A 177 9.36 25.36 -1.77
CA ASP A 177 8.77 24.77 -0.56
C ASP A 177 9.82 24.03 0.27
N LEU A 178 10.67 23.20 -0.37
CA LEU A 178 11.73 22.48 0.34
C LEU A 178 12.76 23.40 1.00
N LEU A 179 13.17 24.48 0.32
CA LEU A 179 14.13 25.43 0.87
C LEU A 179 13.54 26.22 2.04
N GLN A 180 12.25 26.53 1.99
CA GLN A 180 11.59 27.35 3.00
C GLN A 180 11.01 26.53 4.17
N HIS A 181 10.44 25.35 3.88
CA HIS A 181 9.65 24.57 4.83
C HIS A 181 10.23 23.17 5.12
N GLN A 182 11.20 22.70 4.33
CA GLN A 182 11.77 21.35 4.39
C GLN A 182 10.77 20.23 4.02
N PHE A 183 9.61 20.57 3.46
CA PHE A 183 8.62 19.64 2.90
C PHE A 183 7.85 20.33 1.77
N THR A 184 7.20 19.53 0.91
CA THR A 184 6.32 20.02 -0.16
C THR A 184 4.90 20.20 0.38
N ARG A 185 4.24 21.28 0.01
CA ARG A 185 2.85 21.57 0.42
C ARG A 185 1.86 21.03 -0.62
N GLY A 186 0.69 20.59 -0.14
CA GLY A 186 -0.37 20.07 -1.00
C GLY A 186 -0.19 18.60 -1.35
N ALA A 187 -0.82 18.18 -2.44
CA ALA A 187 -0.83 16.78 -2.87
C ALA A 187 0.38 16.39 -3.74
N GLU A 188 1.09 17.37 -4.26
CA GLU A 188 2.21 17.15 -5.17
C GLU A 188 3.53 17.00 -4.42
N THR A 189 4.41 16.14 -4.92
CA THR A 189 5.71 15.87 -4.33
C THR A 189 6.82 16.68 -5.00
N ILE A 190 8.08 16.38 -4.64
CA ILE A 190 9.26 16.93 -5.31
C ILE A 190 9.40 16.42 -6.76
N TYR A 191 8.86 15.26 -7.08
CA TYR A 191 8.95 14.66 -8.40
C TYR A 191 7.73 15.00 -9.26
N GLN A 192 7.99 15.29 -10.55
CA GLN A 192 6.95 15.56 -11.53
C GLN A 192 6.01 14.34 -11.65
N GLY A 193 4.68 14.59 -11.57
CA GLY A 193 3.64 13.56 -11.70
C GLY A 193 3.55 12.54 -10.58
N VAL A 194 4.15 12.80 -9.41
CA VAL A 194 4.02 11.98 -8.19
C VAL A 194 3.26 12.74 -7.12
N TYR A 195 2.28 12.08 -6.56
CA TYR A 195 1.34 12.59 -5.57
C TYR A 195 1.41 11.81 -4.27
#